data_998eac2c6cbcc37d3dc250624aa44155
#
_entry.id   998eac2c6cbcc37d3dc250624aa44155
#
_cell.length_a   1.000
_cell.length_b   1.000
_cell.length_c   1.000
_cell.angle_alpha   90.00
_cell.angle_beta   90.00
_cell.angle_gamma   90.00
#
_symmetry.space_group_name_H-M   'P 1'
#
loop_
_entity.id
_entity.type
_entity.pdbx_description
1 polymer ?
#
loop_
_entity_poly.entity_id
_entity_poly.type
_entity_poly.pdbx_seq_one_letter_code
_entity_poly.pdbx_strand_id
1 'polypeptide(L)'
;MSLFTEQADLEAVIRMMQQQPFVDSRHLFLMGTSMGGAVSAITAAADKEEIQGVILLYPAFVLVDNAKEQFSSVDEIPETYPLMWMTVGRAFAEKLLDYDIYQAISAYDKEVLLIHGDADPIVPITSSQKAVKAYASSRLEVLPGAGHGFYGSDAEQTIAWTLEYLEKNGK
;
A
#
# COMPACT_ATOMS: atom_id res chain seq x y z
N MET A 1 4.97 11.36 11.67
CA MET A 1 4.69 10.21 10.77
C MET A 1 3.21 10.21 10.42
N SER A 2 2.86 10.10 9.17
CA SER A 2 1.50 9.90 8.65
C SER A 2 1.60 9.24 7.28
N LEU A 3 0.48 8.72 6.75
CA LEU A 3 0.45 8.13 5.39
C LEU A 3 1.02 9.09 4.34
N PHE A 4 0.73 10.38 4.47
CA PHE A 4 1.16 11.42 3.51
C PHE A 4 2.61 11.89 3.71
N THR A 5 3.17 11.83 4.93
CA THR A 5 4.61 12.09 5.12
C THR A 5 5.45 10.95 4.55
N GLU A 6 5.02 9.72 4.75
CA GLU A 6 5.67 8.55 4.14
C GLU A 6 5.57 8.54 2.61
N GLN A 7 4.43 9.01 2.06
CA GLN A 7 4.29 9.23 0.62
C GLN A 7 5.33 10.24 0.10
N ALA A 8 5.44 11.40 0.75
CA ALA A 8 6.40 12.44 0.35
C ALA A 8 7.86 11.95 0.43
N ASP A 9 8.18 11.13 1.44
CA ASP A 9 9.49 10.51 1.59
C ASP A 9 9.76 9.50 0.47
N LEU A 10 8.77 8.66 0.12
CA LEU A 10 8.89 7.71 -1.00
C LEU A 10 9.05 8.42 -2.35
N GLU A 11 8.30 9.48 -2.61
CA GLU A 11 8.46 10.33 -3.80
C GLU A 11 9.88 10.93 -3.88
N ALA A 12 10.45 11.36 -2.74
CA ALA A 12 11.83 11.86 -2.71
C ALA A 12 12.85 10.76 -3.06
N VAL A 13 12.63 9.52 -2.57
CA VAL A 13 13.45 8.36 -2.91
C VAL A 13 13.33 8.00 -4.38
N ILE A 14 12.12 8.01 -4.96
CA ILE A 14 11.91 7.77 -6.39
C ILE A 14 12.72 8.77 -7.22
N ARG A 15 12.59 10.08 -6.95
CA ARG A 15 13.35 11.13 -7.64
C ARG A 15 14.87 10.95 -7.52
N MET A 16 15.35 10.53 -6.34
CA MET A 16 16.76 10.24 -6.11
C MET A 16 17.22 9.03 -6.93
N MET A 17 16.42 7.95 -6.97
CA MET A 17 16.78 6.73 -7.72
C MET A 17 16.79 6.98 -9.22
N GLN A 18 15.89 7.77 -9.76
CA GLN A 18 15.85 8.13 -11.19
C GLN A 18 17.14 8.84 -11.66
N GLN A 19 17.84 9.50 -10.74
CA GLN A 19 19.10 10.19 -11.06
C GLN A 19 20.32 9.28 -11.01
N GLN A 20 20.19 8.01 -10.58
CA GLN A 20 21.31 7.11 -10.48
C GLN A 20 21.67 6.49 -11.83
N PRO A 21 22.96 6.44 -12.22
CA PRO A 21 23.37 5.95 -13.54
C PRO A 21 23.18 4.44 -13.75
N PHE A 22 22.90 3.70 -12.67
CA PHE A 22 22.66 2.26 -12.69
C PHE A 22 21.15 1.90 -12.64
N VAL A 23 20.27 2.91 -12.61
CA VAL A 23 18.81 2.70 -12.59
C VAL A 23 18.22 2.96 -13.96
N ASP A 24 17.45 2.01 -14.48
CA ASP A 24 16.57 2.27 -15.62
C ASP A 24 15.26 2.88 -15.13
N SER A 25 15.16 4.19 -15.24
CA SER A 25 14.01 4.95 -14.74
C SER A 25 12.67 4.60 -15.41
N ARG A 26 12.70 3.88 -16.54
CA ARG A 26 11.49 3.41 -17.23
C ARG A 26 10.90 2.15 -16.59
N HIS A 27 11.66 1.48 -15.72
CA HIS A 27 11.29 0.20 -15.11
C HIS A 27 11.35 0.28 -13.59
N LEU A 28 10.75 1.33 -13.01
CA LEU A 28 10.60 1.46 -11.57
C LEU A 28 9.33 0.75 -11.09
N PHE A 29 9.51 -0.12 -10.10
CA PHE A 29 8.43 -0.83 -9.45
C PHE A 29 8.38 -0.44 -7.97
N LEU A 30 7.18 -0.32 -7.42
CA LEU A 30 7.00 -0.16 -5.98
C LEU A 30 6.51 -1.47 -5.37
N MET A 31 7.13 -1.88 -4.28
CA MET A 31 6.66 -3.01 -3.48
C MET A 31 6.51 -2.57 -2.04
N GLY A 32 5.36 -2.83 -1.44
CA GLY A 32 5.09 -2.44 -0.06
C GLY A 32 4.26 -3.45 0.71
N THR A 33 4.51 -3.53 2.02
CA THR A 33 3.80 -4.39 2.96
C THR A 33 2.98 -3.55 3.92
N SER A 34 1.78 -3.98 4.32
CA SER A 34 0.97 -3.33 5.35
C SER A 34 0.79 -1.82 5.07
N MET A 35 1.16 -0.93 6.00
CA MET A 35 1.14 0.52 5.78
C MET A 35 2.03 0.93 4.59
N GLY A 36 3.21 0.32 4.42
CA GLY A 36 4.07 0.56 3.25
C GLY A 36 3.40 0.17 1.92
N GLY A 37 2.49 -0.82 1.93
CA GLY A 37 1.64 -1.16 0.79
C GLY A 37 0.65 -0.06 0.47
N ALA A 38 -0.01 0.53 1.48
CA ALA A 38 -0.90 1.67 1.28
C ALA A 38 -0.14 2.91 0.77
N VAL A 39 1.07 3.19 1.32
CA VAL A 39 1.95 4.27 0.85
C VAL A 39 2.36 4.04 -0.60
N SER A 40 2.82 2.83 -0.96
CA SER A 40 3.21 2.49 -2.34
C SER A 40 2.04 2.68 -3.32
N ALA A 41 0.83 2.29 -2.92
CA ALA A 41 -0.36 2.41 -3.74
C ALA A 41 -0.73 3.87 -4.05
N ILE A 42 -0.77 4.74 -3.03
CA ILE A 42 -1.10 6.17 -3.23
C ILE A 42 0.03 6.92 -3.95
N THR A 43 1.30 6.57 -3.71
CA THR A 43 2.44 7.14 -4.42
C THR A 43 2.40 6.76 -5.90
N ALA A 44 2.16 5.49 -6.22
CA ALA A 44 2.04 5.06 -7.62
C ALA A 44 0.88 5.76 -8.35
N ALA A 45 -0.22 6.02 -7.66
CA ALA A 45 -1.35 6.75 -8.24
C ALA A 45 -1.03 8.23 -8.50
N ALA A 46 -0.21 8.86 -7.64
CA ALA A 46 0.25 10.24 -7.82
C ALA A 46 1.32 10.35 -8.92
N ASP A 47 2.26 9.39 -8.98
CA ASP A 47 3.40 9.37 -9.90
C ASP A 47 3.25 8.28 -10.98
N LYS A 48 2.04 8.05 -11.49
CA LYS A 48 1.70 6.91 -12.36
C LYS A 48 2.53 6.81 -13.63
N GLU A 49 3.01 7.91 -14.16
CA GLU A 49 3.86 7.92 -15.35
C GLU A 49 5.25 7.35 -15.05
N GLU A 50 5.75 7.55 -13.84
CA GLU A 50 7.08 7.16 -13.39
C GLU A 50 7.15 5.71 -12.87
N ILE A 51 6.01 5.15 -12.45
CA ILE A 51 5.94 3.83 -11.84
C ILE A 51 5.38 2.82 -12.84
N GLN A 52 6.18 1.79 -13.16
CA GLN A 52 5.85 0.76 -14.14
C GLN A 52 4.91 -0.30 -13.59
N GLY A 53 4.99 -0.61 -12.30
CA GLY A 53 4.13 -1.60 -11.65
C GLY A 53 4.19 -1.54 -10.14
N VAL A 54 3.19 -2.14 -9.48
CA VAL A 54 3.02 -2.11 -8.04
C VAL A 54 2.71 -3.48 -7.48
N ILE A 55 3.40 -3.86 -6.40
CA ILE A 55 3.21 -5.12 -5.68
C ILE A 55 2.85 -4.79 -4.23
N LEU A 56 1.67 -5.20 -3.80
CA LEU A 56 1.10 -4.86 -2.50
C LEU A 56 0.85 -6.13 -1.68
N LEU A 57 1.57 -6.25 -0.57
CA LEU A 57 1.42 -7.37 0.36
C LEU A 57 0.56 -6.91 1.54
N TYR A 58 -0.61 -7.53 1.71
CA TYR A 58 -1.57 -7.19 2.76
C TYR A 58 -1.67 -5.68 3.04
N PRO A 59 -1.94 -4.83 2.00
CA PRO A 59 -1.87 -3.38 2.13
C PRO A 59 -2.89 -2.86 3.13
N ALA A 60 -2.45 -2.00 4.07
CA ALA A 60 -3.28 -1.51 5.16
C ALA A 60 -4.20 -0.35 4.74
N PHE A 61 -5.04 -0.55 3.71
CA PHE A 61 -6.05 0.41 3.30
C PHE A 61 -7.10 0.67 4.40
N VAL A 62 -7.27 -0.29 5.31
CA VAL A 62 -8.13 -0.21 6.49
C VAL A 62 -7.77 0.96 7.44
N LEU A 63 -6.56 1.53 7.35
CA LEU A 63 -6.15 2.67 8.17
C LEU A 63 -7.09 3.87 8.04
N VAL A 64 -7.66 4.08 6.86
CA VAL A 64 -8.64 5.14 6.61
C VAL A 64 -9.97 4.82 7.29
N ASP A 65 -10.46 3.59 7.15
CA ASP A 65 -11.70 3.14 7.78
C ASP A 65 -11.55 3.22 9.32
N ASN A 66 -10.44 2.72 9.87
CA ASN A 66 -10.15 2.76 11.31
C ASN A 66 -10.10 4.18 11.88
N ALA A 67 -9.49 5.13 11.14
CA ALA A 67 -9.46 6.53 11.59
C ALA A 67 -10.88 7.12 11.66
N LYS A 68 -11.73 6.86 10.67
CA LYS A 68 -13.13 7.31 10.61
C LYS A 68 -14.02 6.64 11.66
N GLU A 69 -13.73 5.39 12.01
CA GLU A 69 -14.43 4.69 13.10
C GLU A 69 -14.04 5.21 14.47
N GLN A 70 -12.77 5.60 14.64
CA GLN A 70 -12.23 6.06 15.91
C GLN A 70 -12.57 7.52 16.21
N PHE A 71 -12.62 8.39 15.19
CA PHE A 71 -12.83 9.84 15.35
C PHE A 71 -13.88 10.35 14.37
N SER A 72 -14.89 11.05 14.91
CA SER A 72 -15.96 11.65 14.10
C SER A 72 -15.57 13.00 13.51
N SER A 73 -14.55 13.68 14.09
CA SER A 73 -14.04 14.97 13.61
C SER A 73 -12.56 15.14 13.98
N VAL A 74 -11.89 16.08 13.31
CA VAL A 74 -10.49 16.43 13.61
C VAL A 74 -10.33 16.96 15.04
N ASP A 75 -11.33 17.65 15.58
CA ASP A 75 -11.27 18.21 16.94
C ASP A 75 -11.28 17.14 18.02
N GLU A 76 -11.80 15.94 17.73
CA GLU A 76 -11.79 14.79 18.65
C GLU A 76 -10.44 14.07 18.71
N ILE A 77 -9.55 14.30 17.75
CA ILE A 77 -8.25 13.65 17.71
C ILE A 77 -7.34 14.26 18.77
N PRO A 78 -6.91 13.51 19.80
CA PRO A 78 -5.98 14.01 20.79
C PRO A 78 -4.61 14.31 20.16
N GLU A 79 -3.76 15.07 20.84
CA GLU A 79 -2.41 15.38 20.37
C GLU A 79 -1.59 14.13 20.08
N THR A 80 -1.78 13.09 20.90
CA THR A 80 -1.22 11.76 20.69
C THR A 80 -2.25 10.69 21.10
N TYR A 81 -2.20 9.53 20.44
CA TYR A 81 -3.07 8.40 20.77
C TYR A 81 -2.40 7.05 20.47
N PRO A 82 -2.83 5.95 21.12
CA PRO A 82 -2.30 4.64 20.85
C PRO A 82 -2.79 4.10 19.50
N LEU A 83 -1.87 3.54 18.72
CA LEU A 83 -2.15 2.79 17.51
C LEU A 83 -1.39 1.46 17.59
N MET A 84 -2.10 0.37 17.81
CA MET A 84 -1.53 -0.96 18.03
C MET A 84 -0.50 -0.93 19.19
N TRP A 85 0.77 -1.13 18.92
CA TRP A 85 1.86 -1.14 19.91
C TRP A 85 2.66 0.16 20.00
N MET A 86 2.25 1.21 19.30
CA MET A 86 2.93 2.50 19.26
C MET A 86 2.01 3.65 19.64
N THR A 87 2.60 4.78 20.01
CA THR A 87 1.88 6.05 20.15
C THR A 87 2.16 6.91 18.91
N VAL A 88 1.09 7.40 18.29
CA VAL A 88 1.15 8.28 17.13
C VAL A 88 0.62 9.67 17.45
N GLY A 89 1.06 10.67 16.72
CA GLY A 89 0.55 12.03 16.82
C GLY A 89 -0.74 12.23 16.02
N ARG A 90 -1.51 13.28 16.35
CA ARG A 90 -2.73 13.73 15.66
C ARG A 90 -2.62 13.69 14.14
N ALA A 91 -1.48 14.12 13.58
CA ALA A 91 -1.20 14.17 12.14
C ALA A 91 -1.33 12.80 11.43
N PHE A 92 -1.33 11.69 12.19
CA PHE A 92 -1.53 10.37 11.62
C PHE A 92 -2.96 10.16 11.11
N ALA A 93 -3.97 10.59 11.87
CA ALA A 93 -5.39 10.41 11.52
C ALA A 93 -6.03 11.65 10.87
N GLU A 94 -5.52 12.85 11.15
CA GLU A 94 -6.16 14.12 10.79
C GLU A 94 -6.59 14.19 9.33
N LYS A 95 -5.70 13.83 8.40
CA LYS A 95 -5.99 13.84 6.96
C LYS A 95 -6.74 12.61 6.47
N LEU A 96 -6.84 11.54 7.27
CA LEU A 96 -7.52 10.31 6.87
C LEU A 96 -9.05 10.43 6.99
N LEU A 97 -9.57 11.36 7.83
CA LEU A 97 -11.00 11.51 8.05
C LEU A 97 -11.76 11.88 6.77
N ASP A 98 -11.17 12.73 5.93
CA ASP A 98 -11.78 13.15 4.66
C ASP A 98 -11.16 12.45 3.44
N TYR A 99 -10.31 11.44 3.66
CA TYR A 99 -9.61 10.78 2.58
C TYR A 99 -10.38 9.55 2.08
N ASP A 100 -10.46 9.41 0.76
CA ASP A 100 -10.93 8.18 0.09
C ASP A 100 -9.75 7.50 -0.60
N ILE A 101 -9.17 6.51 0.07
CA ILE A 101 -8.01 5.79 -0.43
C ILE A 101 -8.33 4.99 -1.69
N TYR A 102 -9.55 4.44 -1.81
CA TYR A 102 -9.94 3.65 -2.97
C TYR A 102 -10.15 4.53 -4.21
N GLN A 103 -10.70 5.73 -4.02
CA GLN A 103 -10.75 6.72 -5.09
C GLN A 103 -9.34 7.19 -5.50
N ALA A 104 -8.45 7.43 -4.53
CA ALA A 104 -7.08 7.87 -4.81
C ALA A 104 -6.32 6.83 -5.64
N ILE A 105 -6.32 5.55 -5.23
CA ILE A 105 -5.59 4.49 -5.93
C ILE A 105 -6.17 4.16 -7.31
N SER A 106 -7.43 4.47 -7.58
CA SER A 106 -8.08 4.24 -8.88
C SER A 106 -7.46 5.06 -10.02
N ALA A 107 -6.69 6.09 -9.71
CA ALA A 107 -5.96 6.88 -10.70
C ALA A 107 -4.77 6.11 -11.33
N TYR A 108 -4.30 5.02 -10.70
CA TYR A 108 -3.25 4.18 -11.26
C TYR A 108 -3.84 3.18 -12.25
N ASP A 109 -3.43 3.26 -13.52
CA ASP A 109 -4.03 2.55 -14.65
C ASP A 109 -3.22 1.34 -15.15
N LYS A 110 -2.02 1.11 -14.59
CA LYS A 110 -1.19 -0.07 -14.90
C LYS A 110 -1.53 -1.23 -13.97
N GLU A 111 -1.00 -2.42 -14.27
CA GLU A 111 -1.31 -3.63 -13.50
C GLU A 111 -0.78 -3.55 -12.05
N VAL A 112 -1.59 -3.98 -11.10
CA VAL A 112 -1.26 -4.08 -9.68
C VAL A 112 -1.37 -5.53 -9.23
N LEU A 113 -0.32 -6.06 -8.60
CA LEU A 113 -0.35 -7.33 -7.91
C LEU A 113 -0.64 -7.11 -6.43
N LEU A 114 -1.75 -7.66 -5.93
CA LEU A 114 -2.05 -7.74 -4.50
C LEU A 114 -1.83 -9.19 -4.03
N ILE A 115 -1.21 -9.36 -2.86
CA ILE A 115 -1.05 -10.66 -2.20
C ILE A 115 -1.53 -10.52 -0.77
N HIS A 116 -2.49 -11.36 -0.34
CA HIS A 116 -3.11 -11.24 0.98
C HIS A 116 -3.43 -12.61 1.58
N GLY A 117 -3.19 -12.77 2.88
CA GLY A 117 -3.63 -13.93 3.64
C GLY A 117 -5.11 -13.82 4.02
N ASP A 118 -5.89 -14.89 3.90
CA ASP A 118 -7.32 -14.84 4.23
C ASP A 118 -7.63 -14.96 5.73
N ALA A 119 -6.61 -15.26 6.55
CA ALA A 119 -6.69 -15.30 8.01
C ALA A 119 -5.92 -14.14 8.68
N ASP A 120 -5.70 -13.02 7.96
CA ASP A 120 -5.02 -11.84 8.51
C ASP A 120 -5.88 -11.16 9.59
N PRO A 121 -5.41 -11.14 10.87
CA PRO A 121 -6.17 -10.58 11.99
C PRO A 121 -5.99 -9.06 12.13
N ILE A 122 -5.05 -8.45 11.38
CA ILE A 122 -4.69 -7.04 11.50
C ILE A 122 -5.30 -6.24 10.35
N VAL A 123 -5.13 -6.72 9.12
CA VAL A 123 -5.71 -6.11 7.92
C VAL A 123 -6.67 -7.10 7.28
N PRO A 124 -7.98 -6.89 7.39
CA PRO A 124 -8.96 -7.78 6.75
C PRO A 124 -8.77 -7.85 5.24
N ILE A 125 -8.78 -9.05 4.67
CA ILE A 125 -8.65 -9.28 3.21
C ILE A 125 -9.70 -8.49 2.41
N THR A 126 -10.82 -8.15 3.01
CA THR A 126 -11.86 -7.33 2.38
C THR A 126 -11.35 -5.97 1.90
N SER A 127 -10.29 -5.42 2.52
CA SER A 127 -9.65 -4.18 2.06
C SER A 127 -8.96 -4.36 0.71
N SER A 128 -8.25 -5.48 0.49
CA SER A 128 -7.68 -5.82 -0.82
C SER A 128 -8.76 -6.17 -1.85
N GLN A 129 -9.85 -6.83 -1.44
CA GLN A 129 -10.98 -7.10 -2.33
C GLN A 129 -11.70 -5.81 -2.80
N LYS A 130 -11.77 -4.79 -1.95
CA LYS A 130 -12.24 -3.45 -2.33
C LYS A 130 -11.26 -2.78 -3.31
N ALA A 131 -9.95 -2.89 -3.05
CA ALA A 131 -8.91 -2.31 -3.91
C ALA A 131 -8.92 -2.92 -5.33
N VAL A 132 -9.11 -4.23 -5.46
CA VAL A 132 -9.29 -4.89 -6.78
C VAL A 132 -10.41 -4.26 -7.59
N LYS A 133 -11.50 -3.86 -6.95
CA LYS A 133 -12.63 -3.21 -7.63
C LYS A 133 -12.35 -1.74 -8.00
N ALA A 134 -11.41 -1.10 -7.29
CA ALA A 134 -11.03 0.28 -7.55
C ALA A 134 -10.00 0.41 -8.68
N TYR A 135 -9.06 -0.53 -8.80
CA TYR A 135 -8.07 -0.52 -9.87
C TYR A 135 -8.66 -0.89 -11.23
N ALA A 136 -8.19 -0.24 -12.27
CA ALA A 136 -8.53 -0.58 -13.65
C ALA A 136 -7.95 -1.94 -14.07
N SER A 137 -6.75 -2.29 -13.57
CA SER A 137 -6.06 -3.55 -13.81
C SER A 137 -5.40 -4.03 -12.53
N SER A 138 -5.84 -5.18 -12.01
CA SER A 138 -5.25 -5.76 -10.82
C SER A 138 -5.48 -7.26 -10.72
N ARG A 139 -4.59 -7.93 -9.98
CA ARG A 139 -4.67 -9.35 -9.64
C ARG A 139 -4.52 -9.49 -8.12
N LEU A 140 -5.42 -10.23 -7.48
CA LEU A 140 -5.35 -10.59 -6.07
C LEU A 140 -5.02 -12.08 -5.94
N GLU A 141 -3.86 -12.36 -5.39
CA GLU A 141 -3.46 -13.70 -4.96
C GLU A 141 -3.74 -13.87 -3.47
N VAL A 142 -4.41 -14.96 -3.13
CA VAL A 142 -4.81 -15.26 -1.76
C VAL A 142 -3.98 -16.42 -1.23
N LEU A 143 -3.39 -16.23 -0.05
CA LEU A 143 -2.69 -17.28 0.69
C LEU A 143 -3.63 -17.86 1.75
N PRO A 144 -4.13 -19.09 1.58
CA PRO A 144 -5.09 -19.69 2.49
C PRO A 144 -4.48 -19.93 3.88
N GLY A 145 -5.15 -19.43 4.91
CA GLY A 145 -4.73 -19.54 6.32
C GLY A 145 -3.57 -18.65 6.73
N ALA A 146 -3.00 -17.87 5.80
CA ALA A 146 -1.92 -16.92 6.14
C ALA A 146 -2.44 -15.70 6.90
N GLY A 147 -1.66 -15.24 7.88
CA GLY A 147 -1.91 -14.06 8.69
C GLY A 147 -1.22 -12.80 8.15
N HIS A 148 -0.98 -11.84 9.07
CA HIS A 148 -0.27 -10.61 8.76
C HIS A 148 1.25 -10.84 8.74
N GLY A 149 1.79 -11.06 7.55
CA GLY A 149 3.18 -11.46 7.31
C GLY A 149 3.27 -12.88 6.73
N PHE A 150 4.23 -13.08 5.82
CA PHE A 150 4.40 -14.33 5.11
C PHE A 150 5.74 -14.98 5.47
N TYR A 151 5.70 -16.27 5.83
CA TYR A 151 6.85 -17.04 6.27
C TYR A 151 6.85 -18.44 5.62
N GLY A 152 8.01 -19.09 5.54
CA GLY A 152 8.13 -20.43 4.99
C GLY A 152 7.56 -20.52 3.57
N SER A 153 6.67 -21.48 3.34
CA SER A 153 6.02 -21.72 2.03
C SER A 153 5.23 -20.54 1.51
N ASP A 154 4.62 -19.71 2.39
CA ASP A 154 3.86 -18.54 1.98
C ASP A 154 4.79 -17.45 1.43
N ALA A 155 5.97 -17.29 2.05
CA ALA A 155 7.01 -16.39 1.55
C ALA A 155 7.56 -16.88 0.20
N GLU A 156 7.81 -18.18 0.04
CA GLU A 156 8.28 -18.77 -1.22
C GLU A 156 7.27 -18.54 -2.34
N GLN A 157 5.98 -18.76 -2.05
CA GLN A 157 4.91 -18.52 -3.02
C GLN A 157 4.78 -17.03 -3.38
N THR A 158 4.89 -16.14 -2.38
CA THR A 158 4.89 -14.68 -2.59
C THR A 158 6.03 -14.25 -3.51
N ILE A 159 7.23 -14.79 -3.30
CA ILE A 159 8.41 -14.53 -4.15
C ILE A 159 8.14 -15.02 -5.58
N ALA A 160 7.57 -16.21 -5.76
CA ALA A 160 7.27 -16.76 -7.09
C ALA A 160 6.31 -15.85 -7.87
N TRP A 161 5.20 -15.42 -7.27
CA TRP A 161 4.25 -14.50 -7.89
C TRP A 161 4.85 -13.12 -8.16
N THR A 162 5.71 -12.63 -7.26
CA THR A 162 6.43 -11.36 -7.44
C THR A 162 7.36 -11.42 -8.65
N LEU A 163 8.16 -12.49 -8.80
CA LEU A 163 9.05 -12.66 -9.93
C LEU A 163 8.29 -12.80 -11.26
N GLU A 164 7.20 -13.60 -11.29
CA GLU A 164 6.32 -13.70 -12.45
C GLU A 164 5.77 -12.34 -12.89
N TYR A 165 5.32 -11.54 -11.91
CA TYR A 165 4.81 -10.19 -12.16
C TYR A 165 5.89 -9.26 -12.75
N LEU A 166 7.10 -9.28 -12.18
CA LEU A 166 8.21 -8.47 -12.66
C LEU A 166 8.67 -8.90 -14.06
N GLU A 167 8.73 -10.20 -14.35
CA GLU A 167 9.07 -10.71 -15.69
C GLU A 167 8.06 -10.30 -16.76
N LYS A 168 6.77 -10.29 -16.40
CA LYS A 168 5.69 -9.90 -17.29
C LYS A 168 5.69 -8.40 -17.61
N ASN A 169 5.89 -7.56 -16.58
CA ASN A 169 5.71 -6.11 -16.66
C ASN A 169 7.02 -5.32 -16.80
N GLY A 170 8.18 -5.96 -16.72
CA GLY A 170 9.50 -5.34 -16.85
C GLY A 170 10.11 -5.38 -18.26
N LYS A 171 9.30 -5.63 -19.31
CA LYS A 171 9.74 -5.73 -20.70
C LYS A 171 9.48 -4.46 -21.47
#